data_21755fb74750d2ba91a403c1555da130
#
_entry.id   21755fb74750d2ba91a403c1555da130
#
_cell.length_a   1.000
_cell.length_b   1.000
_cell.length_c   1.000
_cell.angle_alpha   90.00
_cell.angle_beta   90.00
_cell.angle_gamma   90.00
#
_symmetry.space_group_name_H-M   'P 1'
#
loop_
_entity.id
_entity.type
_entity.pdbx_description
1 polymer ?
#
loop_
_entity_poly.entity_id
_entity_poly.type
_entity_poly.pdbx_seq_one_letter_code
_entity_poly.pdbx_strand_id
1 'polypeptide(L)'
;MPIDLALKAPNARILLISGPNAGGKSVCLKTCALLQYMLQMGMPISVHPDSTAGLFSSLAINIGDDQSIEDDLSTYSSHLVSMRHFCRIASPRSLLLIDEFGAGTEPELGGAIAEALLAEFNAHKSFALITTHYRNLKQYASCHQGIINGAMLYDRGAMRPLFRLSIGQPGSSFAIEIAKKSGLPKGVLEMAE
;
A
#
# COMPACT_ATOMS: atom_id res chain seq x y z
N MET A 1 8.30 -0.20 16.62
CA MET A 1 9.19 0.89 16.21
C MET A 1 8.33 2.01 15.62
N PRO A 2 8.63 3.28 15.93
CA PRO A 2 7.92 4.40 15.32
C PRO A 2 8.21 4.46 13.81
N ILE A 3 7.19 4.86 13.04
CA ILE A 3 7.29 5.08 11.60
C ILE A 3 6.82 6.51 11.31
N ASP A 4 7.62 7.24 10.56
CA ASP A 4 7.25 8.56 10.07
C ASP A 4 6.53 8.42 8.72
N LEU A 5 5.33 9.00 8.65
CA LEU A 5 4.51 8.99 7.46
C LEU A 5 4.03 10.41 7.19
N ALA A 6 4.16 10.87 5.94
CA ALA A 6 3.69 12.19 5.57
C ALA A 6 2.93 12.16 4.24
N LEU A 7 1.70 12.66 4.28
CA LEU A 7 0.92 13.02 3.11
C LEU A 7 0.79 14.55 3.07
N LYS A 8 1.22 15.19 1.99
CA LYS A 8 1.24 16.65 1.87
C LYS A 8 0.62 17.08 0.54
N ALA A 9 -0.56 17.68 0.60
CA ALA A 9 -1.14 18.35 -0.57
C ALA A 9 -0.30 19.56 -0.99
N PRO A 10 -0.22 19.88 -2.28
CA PRO A 10 -0.84 19.16 -3.41
C PRO A 10 -0.01 17.98 -3.95
N ASN A 11 1.27 17.84 -3.58
CA ASN A 11 2.24 17.03 -4.31
C ASN A 11 2.29 15.56 -3.89
N ALA A 12 1.79 15.22 -2.72
CA ALA A 12 1.86 13.86 -2.17
C ALA A 12 0.59 13.54 -1.37
N ARG A 13 -0.54 13.36 -2.06
CA ARG A 13 -1.79 12.94 -1.43
C ARG A 13 -1.89 11.44 -1.31
N ILE A 14 -1.35 10.72 -2.28
CA ILE A 14 -1.38 9.26 -2.34
C ILE A 14 0.03 8.74 -2.09
N LEU A 15 0.20 7.90 -1.08
CA LEU A 15 1.44 7.17 -0.82
C LEU A 15 1.26 5.71 -1.22
N LEU A 16 2.03 5.29 -2.22
CA LEU A 16 2.07 3.92 -2.71
C LEU A 16 3.23 3.18 -2.04
N ILE A 17 2.92 2.32 -1.09
CA ILE A 17 3.90 1.60 -0.28
C ILE A 17 4.21 0.24 -0.92
N SER A 18 5.47 -0.01 -1.19
CA SER A 18 5.96 -1.26 -1.74
C SER A 18 7.10 -1.85 -0.91
N GLY A 19 7.48 -3.08 -1.21
CA GLY A 19 8.51 -3.81 -0.46
C GLY A 19 8.10 -5.25 -0.16
N PRO A 20 8.94 -6.04 0.54
CA PRO A 20 8.65 -7.44 0.85
C PRO A 20 7.42 -7.59 1.77
N ASN A 21 6.75 -8.75 1.72
CA ASN A 21 5.56 -9.02 2.56
C ASN A 21 5.88 -8.91 4.06
N ALA A 22 7.00 -9.48 4.48
CA ALA A 22 7.46 -9.37 5.87
C ALA A 22 7.95 -7.97 6.26
N GLY A 23 7.95 -6.98 5.35
CA GLY A 23 8.46 -5.62 5.60
C GLY A 23 7.59 -4.76 6.51
N GLY A 24 6.37 -5.20 6.84
CA GLY A 24 5.45 -4.47 7.72
C GLY A 24 4.52 -3.50 7.01
N LYS A 25 4.28 -3.65 5.69
CA LYS A 25 3.35 -2.81 4.92
C LYS A 25 1.94 -2.77 5.51
N SER A 26 1.33 -3.95 5.67
CA SER A 26 -0.03 -4.08 6.21
C SER A 26 -0.13 -3.61 7.68
N VAL A 27 0.93 -3.82 8.47
CA VAL A 27 0.99 -3.31 9.85
C VAL A 27 1.03 -1.79 9.86
N CYS A 28 1.83 -1.17 9.00
CA CYS A 28 1.87 0.28 8.83
C CYS A 28 0.49 0.84 8.48
N LEU A 29 -0.17 0.22 7.48
CA LEU A 29 -1.49 0.61 7.02
C LEU A 29 -2.56 0.45 8.11
N LYS A 30 -2.59 -0.70 8.80
CA LYS A 30 -3.50 -0.97 9.93
C LYS A 30 -3.31 0.03 11.07
N THR A 31 -2.06 0.35 11.40
CA THR A 31 -1.75 1.35 12.43
C THR A 31 -2.27 2.73 12.05
N CYS A 32 -2.03 3.17 10.82
CA CYS A 32 -2.56 4.44 10.33
C CYS A 32 -4.09 4.48 10.35
N ALA A 33 -4.74 3.40 9.92
CA ALA A 33 -6.19 3.28 9.94
C ALA A 33 -6.75 3.41 11.36
N LEU A 34 -6.17 2.68 12.31
CA LEU A 34 -6.59 2.69 13.71
C LEU A 34 -6.41 4.08 14.34
N LEU A 35 -5.21 4.67 14.20
CA LEU A 35 -4.92 5.98 14.78
C LEU A 35 -5.81 7.08 14.17
N GLN A 36 -6.05 7.05 12.87
CA GLN A 36 -6.94 8.00 12.21
C GLN A 36 -8.39 7.83 12.68
N TYR A 37 -8.86 6.60 12.83
CA TYR A 37 -10.19 6.31 13.35
C TYR A 37 -10.35 6.79 14.80
N MET A 38 -9.39 6.47 15.66
CA MET A 38 -9.37 6.94 17.05
C MET A 38 -9.40 8.47 17.14
N LEU A 39 -8.57 9.15 16.34
CA LEU A 39 -8.53 10.61 16.28
C LEU A 39 -9.90 11.21 15.90
N GLN A 40 -10.57 10.65 14.91
CA GLN A 40 -11.88 11.13 14.46
C GLN A 40 -13.00 10.85 15.48
N MET A 41 -12.82 9.88 16.35
CA MET A 41 -13.69 9.60 17.50
C MET A 41 -13.38 10.48 18.72
N GLY A 42 -12.40 11.39 18.63
CA GLY A 42 -11.97 12.24 19.75
C GLY A 42 -11.13 11.50 20.81
N MET A 43 -10.60 10.33 20.46
CA MET A 43 -9.76 9.55 21.36
C MET A 43 -8.30 10.01 21.30
N PRO A 44 -7.53 9.94 22.41
CA PRO A 44 -6.11 10.22 22.36
C PRO A 44 -5.37 9.18 21.51
N ILE A 45 -4.39 9.63 20.74
CA ILE A 45 -3.58 8.78 19.86
C ILE A 45 -2.10 8.82 20.28
N SER A 46 -1.41 7.70 20.09
CA SER A 46 0.01 7.56 20.44
C SER A 46 0.89 7.95 19.23
N VAL A 47 1.17 9.24 19.11
CA VAL A 47 2.02 9.81 18.06
C VAL A 47 3.02 10.79 18.65
N HIS A 48 4.04 11.16 17.86
CA HIS A 48 5.00 12.19 18.29
C HIS A 48 4.28 13.53 18.50
N PRO A 49 4.65 14.36 19.51
CA PRO A 49 3.99 15.64 19.77
C PRO A 49 3.94 16.61 18.58
N ASP A 50 4.97 16.59 17.73
CA ASP A 50 5.02 17.43 16.53
C ASP A 50 4.23 16.88 15.33
N SER A 51 3.51 15.77 15.53
CA SER A 51 2.69 15.20 14.47
C SER A 51 1.50 16.10 14.16
N THR A 52 1.18 16.22 12.88
CA THR A 52 -0.01 16.91 12.41
C THR A 52 -0.93 15.92 11.72
N ALA A 53 -2.21 15.96 12.05
CA ALA A 53 -3.22 15.08 11.44
C ALA A 53 -4.41 15.89 10.93
N GLY A 54 -4.91 15.49 9.77
CA GLY A 54 -6.13 16.04 9.18
C GLY A 54 -7.36 15.26 9.66
N LEU A 55 -8.52 15.91 9.58
CA LEU A 55 -9.83 15.27 9.72
C LEU A 55 -10.46 15.06 8.36
N PHE A 56 -10.95 13.87 8.11
CA PHE A 56 -11.56 13.47 6.86
C PHE A 56 -13.08 13.33 7.01
N SER A 57 -13.85 13.70 5.99
CA SER A 57 -15.30 13.48 5.96
C SER A 57 -15.66 12.02 5.67
N SER A 58 -14.73 11.29 5.02
CA SER A 58 -14.92 9.89 4.68
C SER A 58 -13.62 9.13 4.92
N LEU A 59 -13.72 8.01 5.62
CA LEU A 59 -12.63 7.07 5.86
C LEU A 59 -13.05 5.72 5.29
N ALA A 60 -12.35 5.25 4.26
CA ALA A 60 -12.58 3.95 3.65
C ALA A 60 -11.39 3.04 3.87
N ILE A 61 -11.64 1.83 4.35
CA ILE A 61 -10.62 0.88 4.76
C ILE A 61 -10.91 -0.46 4.07
N ASN A 62 -9.94 -0.95 3.30
CA ASN A 62 -9.93 -2.29 2.74
C ASN A 62 -8.57 -2.91 3.10
N ILE A 63 -8.51 -3.58 4.24
CA ILE A 63 -7.30 -4.14 4.83
C ILE A 63 -7.63 -5.52 5.39
N GLY A 64 -6.94 -6.52 4.92
CA GLY A 64 -7.06 -7.91 5.34
C GLY A 64 -7.30 -8.80 4.14
N ASP A 65 -6.83 -10.02 4.26
CA ASP A 65 -7.18 -11.10 3.35
C ASP A 65 -8.57 -11.58 3.74
N ASP A 66 -9.56 -11.35 2.93
CA ASP A 66 -10.79 -12.14 2.94
C ASP A 66 -10.43 -13.55 2.40
N GLN A 67 -9.59 -14.26 3.16
CA GLN A 67 -9.30 -15.69 2.92
C GLN A 67 -10.52 -16.51 3.35
N SER A 68 -11.61 -16.33 2.64
CA SER A 68 -12.64 -17.35 2.61
C SER A 68 -12.10 -18.49 1.73
N ILE A 69 -11.93 -19.66 2.33
CA ILE A 69 -11.37 -20.87 1.73
C ILE A 69 -12.19 -21.36 0.50
N GLU A 70 -13.24 -20.67 0.12
CA GLU A 70 -14.24 -21.20 -0.81
C GLU A 70 -14.16 -20.68 -2.24
N ASP A 71 -13.55 -19.49 -2.55
CA ASP A 71 -13.41 -19.06 -3.96
C ASP A 71 -12.50 -17.84 -4.12
N ASP A 72 -11.40 -17.97 -4.85
CA ASP A 72 -10.53 -16.86 -5.28
C ASP A 72 -11.31 -15.78 -6.07
N LEU A 73 -12.31 -16.20 -6.85
CA LEU A 73 -13.18 -15.31 -7.62
C LEU A 73 -14.09 -14.47 -6.70
N SER A 74 -14.48 -14.99 -5.52
CA SER A 74 -15.28 -14.26 -4.55
C SER A 74 -14.45 -13.14 -3.88
N THR A 75 -13.19 -13.40 -3.59
CA THR A 75 -12.25 -12.45 -2.97
C THR A 75 -12.00 -11.25 -3.89
N TYR A 76 -11.69 -11.48 -5.17
CA TYR A 76 -11.48 -10.40 -6.13
C TYR A 76 -12.76 -9.59 -6.38
N SER A 77 -13.90 -10.27 -6.50
CA SER A 77 -15.21 -9.60 -6.68
C SER A 77 -15.55 -8.71 -5.48
N SER A 78 -15.31 -9.16 -4.26
CA SER A 78 -15.49 -8.38 -3.03
C SER A 78 -14.58 -7.16 -2.99
N HIS A 79 -13.33 -7.34 -3.42
CA HIS A 79 -12.39 -6.22 -3.55
C HIS A 79 -12.90 -5.18 -4.56
N LEU A 80 -13.40 -5.58 -5.73
CA LEU A 80 -13.97 -4.68 -6.73
C LEU A 80 -15.23 -3.95 -6.21
N VAL A 81 -16.08 -4.61 -5.44
CA VAL A 81 -17.24 -3.99 -4.79
C VAL A 81 -16.78 -2.89 -3.83
N SER A 82 -15.74 -3.15 -3.04
CA SER A 82 -15.12 -2.15 -2.17
C SER A 82 -14.56 -0.99 -2.97
N MET A 83 -13.84 -1.25 -4.07
CA MET A 83 -13.29 -0.20 -4.94
C MET A 83 -14.38 0.65 -5.58
N ARG A 84 -15.49 0.05 -5.99
CA ARG A 84 -16.67 0.80 -6.47
C ARG A 84 -17.21 1.78 -5.41
N HIS A 85 -17.23 1.36 -4.14
CA HIS A 85 -17.63 2.24 -3.05
C HIS A 85 -16.60 3.37 -2.87
N PHE A 86 -15.29 3.05 -2.92
CA PHE A 86 -14.22 4.03 -2.77
C PHE A 86 -14.27 5.11 -3.86
N CYS A 87 -14.54 4.75 -5.11
CA CYS A 87 -14.76 5.71 -6.20
C CYS A 87 -15.90 6.67 -5.91
N ARG A 88 -16.99 6.20 -5.29
CA ARG A 88 -18.16 7.04 -4.96
C ARG A 88 -17.88 8.08 -3.88
N ILE A 89 -17.02 7.75 -2.90
CA ILE A 89 -16.69 8.65 -1.79
C ILE A 89 -15.39 9.42 -2.01
N ALA A 90 -14.69 9.14 -3.10
CA ALA A 90 -13.44 9.79 -3.44
C ALA A 90 -13.62 11.32 -3.56
N SER A 91 -12.84 12.06 -2.79
CA SER A 91 -12.89 13.52 -2.70
C SER A 91 -11.63 14.07 -2.04
N PRO A 92 -11.38 15.38 -2.10
CA PRO A 92 -10.26 15.98 -1.37
C PRO A 92 -10.34 15.85 0.16
N ARG A 93 -11.47 15.40 0.68
CA ARG A 93 -11.70 15.18 2.12
C ARG A 93 -11.91 13.70 2.47
N SER A 94 -11.55 12.78 1.59
CA SER A 94 -11.54 11.35 1.85
C SER A 94 -10.13 10.82 2.14
N LEU A 95 -10.02 9.82 3.01
CA LEU A 95 -8.84 9.00 3.21
C LEU A 95 -9.16 7.55 2.86
N LEU A 96 -8.42 7.00 1.91
CA LEU A 96 -8.56 5.64 1.41
C LEU A 96 -7.36 4.81 1.88
N LEU A 97 -7.61 3.68 2.51
CA LEU A 97 -6.60 2.78 3.04
C LEU A 97 -6.79 1.40 2.39
N ILE A 98 -5.88 1.03 1.50
CA ILE A 98 -6.03 -0.17 0.65
C ILE A 98 -4.79 -1.03 0.76
N ASP A 99 -4.97 -2.27 1.22
CA ASP A 99 -3.90 -3.26 1.26
C ASP A 99 -3.93 -4.14 0.01
N GLU A 100 -2.76 -4.59 -0.44
CA GLU A 100 -2.55 -5.49 -1.58
C GLU A 100 -3.30 -5.09 -2.86
N PHE A 101 -3.25 -3.81 -3.20
CA PHE A 101 -4.04 -3.24 -4.29
C PHE A 101 -3.78 -3.90 -5.63
N GLY A 102 -4.85 -4.44 -6.23
CA GLY A 102 -4.85 -5.18 -7.48
C GLY A 102 -4.70 -6.70 -7.35
N ALA A 103 -4.44 -7.24 -6.15
CA ALA A 103 -4.30 -8.68 -5.92
C ALA A 103 -5.62 -9.45 -6.11
N GLY A 104 -5.52 -10.78 -6.22
CA GLY A 104 -6.69 -11.67 -6.29
C GLY A 104 -7.17 -11.98 -7.71
N THR A 105 -6.44 -11.60 -8.76
CA THR A 105 -6.73 -11.94 -10.16
C THR A 105 -5.45 -12.05 -10.98
N GLU A 106 -5.58 -12.33 -12.27
CA GLU A 106 -4.46 -12.34 -13.20
C GLU A 106 -3.65 -11.03 -13.12
N PRO A 107 -2.31 -11.08 -12.99
CA PRO A 107 -1.49 -9.92 -12.70
C PRO A 107 -1.59 -8.78 -13.73
N GLU A 108 -1.74 -9.08 -15.02
CA GLU A 108 -1.86 -8.05 -16.06
C GLU A 108 -3.18 -7.29 -15.94
N LEU A 109 -4.29 -8.01 -15.85
CA LEU A 109 -5.63 -7.40 -15.76
C LEU A 109 -5.83 -6.71 -14.42
N GLY A 110 -5.45 -7.36 -13.31
CA GLY A 110 -5.49 -6.76 -11.98
C GLY A 110 -4.66 -5.49 -11.88
N GLY A 111 -3.45 -5.52 -12.46
CA GLY A 111 -2.56 -4.35 -12.53
C GLY A 111 -3.15 -3.20 -13.35
N ALA A 112 -3.79 -3.48 -14.50
CA ALA A 112 -4.40 -2.46 -15.35
C ALA A 112 -5.62 -1.81 -14.65
N ILE A 113 -6.48 -2.60 -14.02
CA ILE A 113 -7.64 -2.09 -13.27
C ILE A 113 -7.18 -1.25 -12.08
N ALA A 114 -6.17 -1.71 -11.34
CA ALA A 114 -5.62 -0.98 -10.21
C ALA A 114 -5.00 0.36 -10.64
N GLU A 115 -4.34 0.42 -11.78
CA GLU A 115 -3.79 1.66 -12.34
C GLU A 115 -4.90 2.66 -12.71
N ALA A 116 -5.98 2.20 -13.35
CA ALA A 116 -7.13 3.04 -13.66
C ALA A 116 -7.81 3.59 -12.39
N LEU A 117 -7.98 2.75 -11.37
CA LEU A 117 -8.51 3.18 -10.06
C LEU A 117 -7.58 4.17 -9.35
N LEU A 118 -6.27 3.97 -9.42
CA LEU A 118 -5.28 4.90 -8.86
C LEU A 118 -5.36 6.27 -9.55
N ALA A 119 -5.52 6.28 -10.88
CA ALA A 119 -5.74 7.49 -11.65
C ALA A 119 -7.01 8.23 -11.21
N GLU A 120 -8.10 7.50 -11.01
CA GLU A 120 -9.39 8.04 -10.56
C GLU A 120 -9.28 8.66 -9.15
N PHE A 121 -8.66 7.97 -8.20
CA PHE A 121 -8.44 8.51 -6.85
C PHE A 121 -7.57 9.78 -6.87
N ASN A 122 -6.57 9.82 -7.74
CA ASN A 122 -5.72 10.99 -7.90
C ASN A 122 -6.47 12.17 -8.57
N ALA A 123 -7.29 11.91 -9.58
CA ALA A 123 -8.13 12.92 -10.23
C ALA A 123 -9.11 13.56 -9.23
N HIS A 124 -9.69 12.77 -8.32
CA HIS A 124 -10.54 13.25 -7.23
C HIS A 124 -9.78 13.90 -6.07
N LYS A 125 -8.45 13.97 -6.15
CA LYS A 125 -7.58 14.57 -5.13
C LYS A 125 -7.73 13.93 -3.75
N SER A 126 -8.07 12.66 -3.71
CA SER A 126 -8.22 11.88 -2.47
C SER A 126 -6.87 11.71 -1.77
N PHE A 127 -6.90 11.61 -0.45
CA PHE A 127 -5.76 11.11 0.30
C PHE A 127 -5.84 9.58 0.33
N ALA A 128 -4.71 8.92 0.13
CA ALA A 128 -4.66 7.46 0.20
C ALA A 128 -3.33 6.91 0.69
N LEU A 129 -3.39 5.79 1.41
CA LEU A 129 -2.28 4.90 1.68
C LEU A 129 -2.59 3.56 1.03
N ILE A 130 -1.76 3.14 0.10
CA ILE A 130 -1.99 1.96 -0.73
C ILE A 130 -0.76 1.09 -0.68
N THR A 131 -0.93 -0.20 -0.36
CA THR A 131 0.18 -1.15 -0.53
C THR A 131 0.02 -1.93 -1.83
N THR A 132 1.12 -2.25 -2.47
CA THR A 132 1.11 -3.03 -3.71
C THR A 132 2.42 -3.73 -3.98
N HIS A 133 2.33 -4.80 -4.77
CA HIS A 133 3.47 -5.49 -5.37
C HIS A 133 3.62 -5.17 -6.88
N TYR A 134 2.63 -4.56 -7.49
CA TYR A 134 2.59 -4.34 -8.94
C TYR A 134 3.60 -3.30 -9.40
N ARG A 135 4.38 -3.68 -10.42
CA ARG A 135 5.43 -2.83 -10.99
C ARG A 135 4.86 -1.62 -11.75
N ASN A 136 3.77 -1.83 -12.51
CA ASN A 136 3.12 -0.77 -13.28
C ASN A 136 2.64 0.36 -12.35
N LEU A 137 2.04 0.06 -11.20
CA LEU A 137 1.61 1.07 -10.23
C LEU A 137 2.77 1.90 -9.69
N LYS A 138 3.91 1.27 -9.42
CA LYS A 138 5.14 1.98 -9.00
C LYS A 138 5.67 2.91 -10.08
N GLN A 139 5.62 2.47 -11.33
CA GLN A 139 5.99 3.30 -12.49
C GLN A 139 5.01 4.45 -12.68
N TYR A 140 3.71 4.17 -12.61
CA TYR A 140 2.66 5.19 -12.68
C TYR A 140 2.87 6.27 -11.62
N ALA A 141 3.11 5.90 -10.37
CA ALA A 141 3.38 6.83 -9.27
C ALA A 141 4.63 7.70 -9.51
N SER A 142 5.63 7.20 -10.21
CA SER A 142 6.85 7.96 -10.53
C SER A 142 6.65 9.01 -11.62
N CYS A 143 5.59 8.88 -12.43
CA CYS A 143 5.31 9.75 -13.58
C CYS A 143 4.16 10.73 -13.32
N HIS A 144 3.40 10.58 -12.24
CA HIS A 144 2.19 11.37 -12.00
C HIS A 144 2.27 12.17 -10.70
N GLN A 145 1.99 13.47 -10.78
CA GLN A 145 1.90 14.32 -9.60
C GLN A 145 0.74 13.92 -8.69
N GLY A 146 0.90 14.14 -7.39
CA GLY A 146 -0.10 13.78 -6.38
C GLY A 146 0.11 12.40 -5.77
N ILE A 147 0.89 11.56 -6.41
CA ILE A 147 1.23 10.20 -5.97
C ILE A 147 2.73 10.14 -5.68
N ILE A 148 3.10 9.53 -4.56
CA ILE A 148 4.51 9.32 -4.19
C ILE A 148 4.75 7.86 -3.85
N ASN A 149 5.88 7.33 -4.31
CA ASN A 149 6.33 6.00 -3.92
C ASN A 149 6.92 6.00 -2.51
N GLY A 150 6.70 4.91 -1.78
CA GLY A 150 7.35 4.61 -0.52
C GLY A 150 7.83 3.16 -0.48
N ALA A 151 8.96 2.95 0.18
CA ALA A 151 9.58 1.64 0.33
C ALA A 151 9.68 1.24 1.79
N MET A 152 9.12 0.08 2.16
CA MET A 152 9.48 -0.54 3.44
C MET A 152 10.89 -1.09 3.34
N LEU A 153 11.77 -0.57 4.20
CA LEU A 153 13.19 -0.92 4.19
C LEU A 153 13.43 -2.33 4.75
N TYR A 154 14.38 -3.00 4.14
CA TYR A 154 14.75 -4.37 4.48
C TYR A 154 16.27 -4.52 4.49
N ASP A 155 16.80 -5.10 5.55
CA ASP A 155 18.23 -5.42 5.66
C ASP A 155 18.52 -6.67 4.83
N ARG A 156 19.22 -6.50 3.71
CA ARG A 156 19.58 -7.58 2.79
C ARG A 156 20.61 -8.55 3.40
N GLY A 157 21.54 -8.03 4.21
CA GLY A 157 22.57 -8.85 4.85
C GLY A 157 22.00 -9.74 5.94
N ALA A 158 21.25 -9.16 6.85
CA ALA A 158 20.61 -9.88 7.94
C ALA A 158 19.28 -10.55 7.54
N MET A 159 18.78 -10.31 6.33
CA MET A 159 17.49 -10.82 5.82
C MET A 159 16.32 -10.57 6.80
N ARG A 160 16.21 -9.36 7.31
CA ARG A 160 15.18 -8.98 8.27
C ARG A 160 14.57 -7.61 7.92
N PRO A 161 13.28 -7.40 8.24
CA PRO A 161 12.65 -6.10 8.07
C PRO A 161 13.26 -5.08 9.03
N LEU A 162 13.43 -3.86 8.55
CA LEU A 162 13.85 -2.73 9.37
C LEU A 162 12.65 -1.97 9.96
N PHE A 163 11.44 -2.26 9.51
CA PHE A 163 10.21 -1.56 9.89
C PHE A 163 10.33 -0.03 9.77
N ARG A 164 11.00 0.41 8.72
CA ARG A 164 11.18 1.82 8.38
C ARG A 164 10.64 2.08 6.98
N LEU A 165 9.99 3.21 6.82
CA LEU A 165 9.46 3.68 5.53
C LEU A 165 10.39 4.75 4.96
N SER A 166 10.83 4.54 3.72
CA SER A 166 11.55 5.55 2.92
C SER A 166 10.60 6.10 1.89
N ILE A 167 10.35 7.40 1.92
CA ILE A 167 9.47 8.09 0.98
C ILE A 167 10.27 8.62 -0.21
N GLY A 168 9.68 8.58 -1.42
CA GLY A 168 10.27 9.10 -2.65
C GLY A 168 10.87 8.03 -3.58
N GLN A 169 11.01 6.80 -3.11
CA GLN A 169 11.53 5.70 -3.94
C GLN A 169 10.65 4.45 -3.83
N PRO A 170 10.43 3.71 -4.93
CA PRO A 170 9.72 2.44 -4.87
C PRO A 170 10.58 1.36 -4.22
N GLY A 171 9.94 0.47 -3.46
CA GLY A 171 10.58 -0.72 -2.91
C GLY A 171 10.84 -1.78 -3.98
N SER A 172 11.96 -2.50 -3.84
CA SER A 172 12.29 -3.67 -4.63
C SER A 172 11.68 -4.94 -4.02
N SER A 173 11.42 -5.93 -4.86
CA SER A 173 11.12 -7.29 -4.40
C SER A 173 12.45 -8.02 -4.15
N PHE A 174 12.47 -8.89 -3.15
CA PHE A 174 13.65 -9.68 -2.75
C PHE A 174 13.43 -11.17 -2.99
N ALA A 175 12.59 -11.52 -3.98
CA ALA A 175 12.23 -12.91 -4.24
C ALA A 175 13.46 -13.79 -4.54
N ILE A 176 14.38 -13.30 -5.35
CA ILE A 176 15.59 -14.03 -5.73
C ILE A 176 16.56 -14.17 -4.54
N GLU A 177 16.74 -13.12 -3.74
CA GLU A 177 17.57 -13.17 -2.53
C GLU A 177 17.00 -14.14 -1.49
N ILE A 178 15.68 -14.16 -1.33
CA ILE A 178 14.99 -15.12 -0.45
C ILE A 178 15.19 -16.55 -0.98
N ALA A 179 15.03 -16.77 -2.29
CA ALA A 179 15.24 -18.04 -2.94
C ALA A 179 16.68 -18.55 -2.78
N LYS A 180 17.68 -17.65 -2.93
CA LYS A 180 19.10 -17.96 -2.65
C LYS A 180 19.31 -18.45 -1.22
N LYS A 181 18.71 -17.76 -0.26
CA LYS A 181 18.85 -18.13 1.17
C LYS A 181 18.09 -19.40 1.54
N SER A 182 17.01 -19.68 0.85
CA SER A 182 16.24 -20.93 1.03
C SER A 182 16.94 -22.17 0.48
N GLY A 183 18.15 -21.99 -0.12
CA GLY A 183 18.97 -23.10 -0.62
C GLY A 183 18.53 -23.64 -1.97
N LEU A 184 17.81 -22.86 -2.80
CA LEU A 184 17.51 -23.29 -4.16
C LEU A 184 18.80 -23.53 -4.95
N PRO A 185 18.84 -24.56 -5.83
CA PRO A 185 19.99 -24.86 -6.67
C PRO A 185 20.40 -23.66 -7.54
N LYS A 186 21.72 -23.42 -7.67
CA LYS A 186 22.24 -22.29 -8.45
C LYS A 186 21.69 -22.23 -9.88
N GLY A 187 21.60 -23.37 -10.57
CA GLY A 187 21.06 -23.42 -11.94
C GLY A 187 19.61 -22.93 -12.06
N VAL A 188 18.78 -23.13 -11.02
CA VAL A 188 17.39 -22.61 -11.00
C VAL A 188 17.40 -21.08 -10.81
N LEU A 189 18.30 -20.58 -9.98
CA LEU A 189 18.43 -19.14 -9.73
C LEU A 189 18.94 -18.38 -10.96
N GLU A 190 19.93 -18.93 -11.66
CA GLU A 190 20.48 -18.37 -12.91
C GLU A 190 19.46 -18.33 -14.06
N MET A 191 18.49 -19.25 -14.07
CA MET A 191 17.39 -19.23 -15.06
C MET A 191 16.29 -18.21 -14.71
N ALA A 192 16.23 -17.75 -13.46
CA ALA A 192 15.21 -16.81 -12.98
C ALA A 192 15.68 -15.34 -12.96
N GLU A 193 16.98 -15.10 -13.13
CA GLU A 193 17.60 -13.76 -13.26
C GLU A 193 17.57 -13.27 -14.70
#